data_c989fe194da2cbb41bc916906296dc82
#
_entry.id   c989fe194da2cbb41bc916906296dc82
#
_cell.length_a   1.000
_cell.length_b   1.000
_cell.length_c   1.000
_cell.angle_alpha   90.00
_cell.angle_beta   90.00
_cell.angle_gamma   90.00
#
_symmetry.space_group_name_H-M   'P 1'
#
loop_
_entity.id
_entity.type
_entity.pdbx_description
1 polymer ?
#
loop_
_entity_poly.entity_id
_entity_poly.type
_entity_poly.pdbx_seq_one_letter_code
_entity_poly.pdbx_strand_id
1 'polypeptide(L)'
;LKHRAEKAADQPFTRAVLGRPVFFVDDDAAADKKAENTLAEIAHAVGLKDIAFQYEPIAAAFDYESQIRREELVLVVDIGGGTSDFALVRLSPERAKKAERRDDILASGGVHIGGTDFDKYLSLASVMPTLGLGSALVSGRQMPSAQYFNLATWHTINFAYTRKAWPEIQDMHRQAAEKDKLERLMNLVRQPSGQWLG
;
A
#
# COMPACT_ATOMS: atom_id res chain seq x y z
N LEU A 1 16.70 -2.97 7.71
CA LEU A 1 16.65 -1.60 8.25
C LEU A 1 17.55 -1.48 9.50
N LYS A 2 17.34 -2.27 10.59
CA LYS A 2 18.07 -2.20 11.85
C LYS A 2 19.61 -2.19 11.64
N HIS A 3 20.16 -3.18 10.93
CA HIS A 3 21.59 -3.26 10.66
C HIS A 3 22.15 -2.01 9.93
N ARG A 4 21.38 -1.41 9.01
CA ARG A 4 21.80 -0.16 8.33
C ARG A 4 21.84 1.02 9.31
N ALA A 5 20.85 1.13 10.19
CA ALA A 5 20.79 2.17 11.21
C ALA A 5 21.95 2.02 12.22
N GLU A 6 22.20 0.81 12.72
CA GLU A 6 23.30 0.51 13.63
C GLU A 6 24.66 0.84 13.01
N LYS A 7 24.86 0.48 11.73
CA LYS A 7 26.08 0.82 10.99
C LYS A 7 26.26 2.33 10.81
N ALA A 8 25.16 3.06 10.54
CA ALA A 8 25.22 4.51 10.35
C ALA A 8 25.49 5.26 11.65
N ALA A 9 24.98 4.75 12.79
CA ALA A 9 25.12 5.37 14.09
C ALA A 9 26.31 4.83 14.90
N ASP A 10 27.00 3.83 14.39
CA ASP A 10 28.10 3.10 15.05
C ASP A 10 27.74 2.62 16.47
N GLN A 11 26.48 2.17 16.65
CA GLN A 11 25.99 1.66 17.93
C GLN A 11 24.83 0.68 17.75
N PRO A 12 24.66 -0.31 18.65
CA PRO A 12 23.53 -1.23 18.61
C PRO A 12 22.24 -0.56 19.08
N PHE A 13 21.14 -0.90 18.45
CA PHE A 13 19.80 -0.48 18.86
C PHE A 13 18.97 -1.66 19.40
N THR A 14 18.46 -1.49 20.62
CA THR A 14 17.58 -2.47 21.28
C THR A 14 16.16 -1.95 21.50
N ARG A 15 15.92 -0.66 21.29
CA ARG A 15 14.62 -0.01 21.42
C ARG A 15 14.18 0.57 20.10
N ALA A 16 12.87 0.53 19.82
CA ALA A 16 12.29 1.14 18.62
C ALA A 16 10.87 1.62 18.87
N VAL A 17 10.50 2.68 18.19
CA VAL A 17 9.11 3.05 17.93
C VAL A 17 8.81 2.62 16.51
N LEU A 18 7.75 1.82 16.34
CA LEU A 18 7.31 1.33 15.05
C LEU A 18 6.05 2.10 14.62
N GLY A 19 6.05 2.60 13.39
CA GLY A 19 4.83 3.12 12.78
C GLY A 19 3.80 2.01 12.59
N ARG A 20 2.54 2.35 12.74
CA ARG A 20 1.41 1.51 12.37
C ARG A 20 0.27 2.34 11.79
N PRO A 21 -0.50 1.79 10.84
CA PRO A 21 -1.77 2.40 10.45
C PRO A 21 -2.73 2.44 11.64
N VAL A 22 -3.80 3.21 11.55
CA VAL A 22 -4.84 3.22 12.59
C VAL A 22 -5.45 1.83 12.73
N PHE A 23 -5.74 1.17 11.61
CA PHE A 23 -6.16 -0.24 11.56
C PHE A 23 -5.27 -1.04 10.61
N PHE A 24 -4.76 -2.20 11.07
CA PHE A 24 -4.19 -3.21 10.18
C PHE A 24 -5.27 -4.04 9.48
N VAL A 25 -6.42 -4.19 10.15
CA VAL A 25 -7.59 -4.91 9.61
C VAL A 25 -8.83 -4.12 10.00
N ASP A 26 -9.62 -3.74 8.99
CA ASP A 26 -10.85 -3.00 9.19
C ASP A 26 -11.92 -3.90 9.82
N ASP A 27 -12.69 -3.35 10.76
CA ASP A 27 -13.85 -3.96 11.40
C ASP A 27 -13.59 -5.31 12.13
N ASP A 28 -12.32 -5.69 12.36
CA ASP A 28 -11.94 -6.89 13.11
C ASP A 28 -10.81 -6.58 14.12
N ALA A 29 -11.19 -6.21 15.34
CA ALA A 29 -10.25 -5.88 16.40
C ALA A 29 -9.33 -7.04 16.80
N ALA A 30 -9.78 -8.30 16.67
CA ALA A 30 -8.96 -9.47 16.99
C ALA A 30 -7.88 -9.70 15.93
N ALA A 31 -8.23 -9.57 14.64
CA ALA A 31 -7.30 -9.66 13.54
C ALA A 31 -6.32 -8.46 13.54
N ASP A 32 -6.79 -7.25 13.85
CA ASP A 32 -5.95 -6.05 14.00
C ASP A 32 -4.88 -6.26 15.09
N LYS A 33 -5.30 -6.72 16.27
CA LYS A 33 -4.37 -7.01 17.37
C LYS A 33 -3.39 -8.13 17.06
N LYS A 34 -3.82 -9.16 16.33
CA LYS A 34 -2.94 -10.23 15.86
C LYS A 34 -1.87 -9.70 14.90
N ALA A 35 -2.22 -8.81 13.98
CA ALA A 35 -1.27 -8.18 13.05
C ALA A 35 -0.24 -7.33 13.80
N GLU A 36 -0.66 -6.52 14.79
CA GLU A 36 0.24 -5.77 15.66
C GLU A 36 1.21 -6.68 16.41
N ASN A 37 0.70 -7.77 17.03
CA ASN A 37 1.53 -8.73 17.74
C ASN A 37 2.55 -9.41 16.80
N THR A 38 2.13 -9.77 15.60
CA THR A 38 3.03 -10.35 14.58
C THR A 38 4.17 -9.40 14.23
N LEU A 39 3.88 -8.10 14.07
CA LEU A 39 4.90 -7.09 13.82
C LEU A 39 5.86 -6.96 15.02
N ALA A 40 5.35 -7.01 16.25
CA ALA A 40 6.17 -7.02 17.46
C ALA A 40 7.09 -8.26 17.52
N GLU A 41 6.56 -9.45 17.21
CA GLU A 41 7.35 -10.70 17.16
C GLU A 41 8.48 -10.61 16.13
N ILE A 42 8.20 -10.09 14.94
CA ILE A 42 9.23 -9.85 13.90
C ILE A 42 10.31 -8.88 14.42
N ALA A 43 9.91 -7.81 15.10
CA ALA A 43 10.84 -6.84 15.64
C ALA A 43 11.70 -7.45 16.78
N HIS A 44 11.12 -8.28 17.64
CA HIS A 44 11.87 -9.04 18.65
C HIS A 44 12.85 -10.04 18.01
N ALA A 45 12.45 -10.73 16.94
CA ALA A 45 13.30 -11.69 16.25
C ALA A 45 14.57 -11.05 15.65
N VAL A 46 14.52 -9.75 15.29
CA VAL A 46 15.71 -9.01 14.83
C VAL A 46 16.48 -8.34 15.95
N GLY A 47 16.14 -8.64 17.23
CA GLY A 47 16.89 -8.22 18.42
C GLY A 47 16.48 -6.87 19.01
N LEU A 48 15.31 -6.32 18.67
CA LEU A 48 14.70 -5.20 19.39
C LEU A 48 14.02 -5.77 20.66
N LYS A 49 14.30 -5.17 21.82
CA LYS A 49 13.79 -5.65 23.13
C LYS A 49 12.61 -4.81 23.60
N ASP A 50 12.71 -3.50 23.47
CA ASP A 50 11.66 -2.56 23.89
C ASP A 50 11.02 -1.96 22.63
N ILE A 51 9.73 -2.23 22.43
CA ILE A 51 8.99 -1.80 21.25
C ILE A 51 7.77 -1.01 21.71
N ALA A 52 7.59 0.16 21.10
CA ALA A 52 6.36 0.94 21.18
C ALA A 52 5.78 1.10 19.78
N PHE A 53 4.47 1.23 19.69
CA PHE A 53 3.77 1.55 18.45
C PHE A 53 3.29 3.00 18.46
N GLN A 54 3.36 3.65 17.31
CA GLN A 54 2.83 4.98 17.07
C GLN A 54 1.98 4.97 15.82
N TYR A 55 0.78 5.50 15.88
CA TYR A 55 -0.04 5.74 14.69
C TYR A 55 0.67 6.72 13.75
N GLU A 56 0.78 6.32 12.47
CA GLU A 56 1.48 7.10 11.45
C GLU A 56 0.94 8.52 11.31
N PRO A 57 -0.38 8.77 11.22
CA PRO A 57 -0.90 10.13 11.13
C PRO A 57 -0.63 10.97 12.38
N ILE A 58 -0.52 10.35 13.56
CA ILE A 58 -0.18 11.06 14.79
C ILE A 58 1.30 11.45 14.81
N ALA A 59 2.18 10.59 14.29
CA ALA A 59 3.59 10.92 14.14
C ALA A 59 3.80 12.10 13.19
N ALA A 60 3.06 12.12 12.06
CA ALA A 60 3.07 13.25 11.12
C ALA A 60 2.55 14.56 11.77
N ALA A 61 1.49 14.47 12.59
CA ALA A 61 0.96 15.61 13.33
C ALA A 61 2.01 16.22 14.27
N PHE A 62 2.77 15.40 15.00
CA PHE A 62 3.80 15.89 15.92
C PHE A 62 5.01 16.47 15.20
N ASP A 63 5.36 16.01 14.01
CA ASP A 63 6.38 16.64 13.19
C ASP A 63 5.94 18.04 12.74
N TYR A 64 4.70 18.18 12.26
CA TYR A 64 4.12 19.47 11.90
C TYR A 64 4.07 20.45 13.09
N GLU A 65 3.80 19.95 14.31
CA GLU A 65 3.72 20.78 15.53
C GLU A 65 5.00 21.58 15.80
N SER A 66 6.15 21.09 15.37
CA SER A 66 7.42 21.78 15.53
C SER A 66 7.50 23.12 14.77
N GLN A 67 6.59 23.34 13.82
CA GLN A 67 6.59 24.49 12.91
C GLN A 67 5.51 25.53 13.25
N ILE A 68 4.52 25.16 14.07
CA ILE A 68 3.41 26.06 14.41
C ILE A 68 3.78 27.02 15.54
N ARG A 69 3.09 28.18 15.58
CA ARG A 69 3.34 29.25 16.56
C ARG A 69 2.16 29.51 17.49
N ARG A 70 1.04 28.88 17.26
CA ARG A 70 -0.21 29.02 18.02
C ARG A 70 -0.95 27.70 18.06
N GLU A 71 -2.00 27.61 18.89
CA GLU A 71 -2.87 26.43 18.89
C GLU A 71 -3.61 26.32 17.57
N GLU A 72 -3.59 25.12 17.01
CA GLU A 72 -4.27 24.75 15.76
C GLU A 72 -4.99 23.41 15.92
N LEU A 73 -6.14 23.30 15.27
CA LEU A 73 -6.84 22.04 15.08
C LEU A 73 -6.45 21.51 13.69
N VAL A 74 -5.77 20.40 13.65
CA VAL A 74 -5.14 19.86 12.44
C VAL A 74 -5.79 18.54 12.06
N LEU A 75 -6.29 18.44 10.83
CA LEU A 75 -6.67 17.17 10.19
C LEU A 75 -5.47 16.66 9.42
N VAL A 76 -4.94 15.53 9.85
CA VAL A 76 -3.92 14.79 9.10
C VAL A 76 -4.63 13.78 8.20
N VAL A 77 -4.22 13.75 6.94
CA VAL A 77 -4.66 12.78 5.93
C VAL A 77 -3.41 12.08 5.41
N ASP A 78 -3.21 10.85 5.82
CA ASP A 78 -2.08 10.01 5.41
C ASP A 78 -2.58 8.94 4.45
N ILE A 79 -2.22 9.07 3.16
CA ILE A 79 -2.58 8.13 2.10
C ILE A 79 -1.33 7.38 1.71
N GLY A 80 -1.17 6.20 2.30
CA GLY A 80 -0.08 5.28 2.00
C GLY A 80 -0.33 4.40 0.78
N GLY A 81 0.50 3.39 0.61
CA GLY A 81 0.36 2.42 -0.50
C GLY A 81 -0.88 1.51 -0.35
N GLY A 82 -1.21 1.10 0.88
CA GLY A 82 -2.28 0.14 1.17
C GLY A 82 -3.38 0.65 2.09
N THR A 83 -3.15 1.76 2.82
CA THR A 83 -4.11 2.35 3.75
C THR A 83 -4.25 3.85 3.52
N SER A 84 -5.39 4.40 3.93
CA SER A 84 -5.60 5.83 4.11
C SER A 84 -6.03 6.07 5.55
N ASP A 85 -5.20 6.79 6.30
CA ASP A 85 -5.35 7.03 7.72
C ASP A 85 -5.64 8.51 7.99
N PHE A 86 -6.51 8.78 8.96
CA PHE A 86 -6.96 10.12 9.29
C PHE A 86 -6.81 10.36 10.78
N ALA A 87 -6.38 11.55 11.18
CA ALA A 87 -6.37 11.96 12.57
C ALA A 87 -6.74 13.45 12.71
N LEU A 88 -7.60 13.75 13.66
CA LEU A 88 -7.91 15.11 14.07
C LEU A 88 -7.19 15.37 15.39
N VAL A 89 -6.23 16.29 15.38
CA VAL A 89 -5.32 16.52 16.50
C VAL A 89 -5.28 18.00 16.85
N ARG A 90 -5.28 18.32 18.15
CA ARG A 90 -5.07 19.67 18.67
C ARG A 90 -3.60 19.86 19.01
N LEU A 91 -2.95 20.76 18.32
CA LEU A 91 -1.51 21.02 18.42
C LEU A 91 -1.23 22.42 18.91
N SER A 92 -0.20 22.61 19.73
CA SER A 92 0.35 23.93 20.07
C SER A 92 1.76 23.84 20.65
N PRO A 93 2.54 24.94 20.63
CA PRO A 93 3.86 24.98 21.26
C PRO A 93 3.83 24.65 22.76
N GLU A 94 2.72 24.97 23.46
CA GLU A 94 2.52 24.66 24.88
C GLU A 94 2.20 23.17 25.08
N ARG A 95 1.39 22.58 24.19
CA ARG A 95 1.04 21.17 24.22
C ARG A 95 2.23 20.27 23.89
N ALA A 96 3.10 20.69 22.98
CA ALA A 96 4.33 19.99 22.63
C ALA A 96 5.26 19.72 23.83
N LYS A 97 5.14 20.48 24.90
CA LYS A 97 5.92 20.33 26.14
C LYS A 97 5.35 19.32 27.12
N LYS A 98 4.12 18.82 26.87
CA LYS A 98 3.46 17.87 27.76
C LYS A 98 3.93 16.44 27.52
N ALA A 99 4.13 15.67 28.56
CA ALA A 99 4.46 14.25 28.47
C ALA A 99 3.24 13.39 28.06
N GLU A 100 2.05 13.76 28.54
CA GLU A 100 0.80 13.05 28.20
C GLU A 100 0.05 13.85 27.11
N ARG A 101 -0.20 13.18 25.98
CA ARG A 101 -0.74 13.79 24.78
C ARG A 101 -2.02 13.11 24.26
N ARG A 102 -2.56 12.14 25.00
CA ARG A 102 -3.73 11.38 24.57
C ARG A 102 -4.95 12.27 24.30
N ASP A 103 -5.18 13.28 25.16
CA ASP A 103 -6.32 14.20 25.05
C ASP A 103 -6.18 15.20 23.89
N ASP A 104 -5.02 15.25 23.25
CA ASP A 104 -4.82 16.08 22.06
C ASP A 104 -5.33 15.38 20.79
N ILE A 105 -5.48 14.05 20.81
CA ILE A 105 -6.04 13.26 19.72
C ILE A 105 -7.55 13.23 19.87
N LEU A 106 -8.25 14.02 19.06
CA LEU A 106 -9.70 14.18 19.16
C LEU A 106 -10.47 13.09 18.43
N ALA A 107 -9.91 12.61 17.31
CA ALA A 107 -10.45 11.50 16.54
C ALA A 107 -9.34 10.87 15.70
N SER A 108 -9.47 9.59 15.41
CA SER A 108 -8.65 8.87 14.43
C SER A 108 -9.50 7.82 13.73
N GLY A 109 -9.16 7.52 12.48
CA GLY A 109 -9.82 6.50 11.68
C GLY A 109 -8.97 6.15 10.48
N GLY A 110 -9.26 5.03 9.84
CA GLY A 110 -8.54 4.58 8.66
C GLY A 110 -9.39 3.64 7.81
N VAL A 111 -8.96 3.45 6.57
CA VAL A 111 -9.55 2.50 5.65
C VAL A 111 -8.45 1.77 4.88
N HIS A 112 -8.69 0.50 4.56
CA HIS A 112 -7.76 -0.34 3.78
C HIS A 112 -7.89 -0.08 2.28
N ILE A 113 -7.75 1.18 1.90
CA ILE A 113 -7.71 1.66 0.51
C ILE A 113 -6.54 2.64 0.43
N GLY A 114 -5.60 2.38 -0.45
CA GLY A 114 -4.41 3.21 -0.61
C GLY A 114 -4.01 3.39 -2.08
N GLY A 115 -2.82 3.91 -2.30
CA GLY A 115 -2.31 4.23 -3.63
C GLY A 115 -2.33 3.04 -4.59
N THR A 116 -2.00 1.84 -4.11
CA THR A 116 -2.03 0.62 -4.96
C THR A 116 -3.43 0.25 -5.41
N ASP A 117 -4.49 0.58 -4.65
CA ASP A 117 -5.87 0.38 -5.08
C ASP A 117 -6.27 1.42 -6.12
N PHE A 118 -5.87 2.67 -5.93
CA PHE A 118 -6.12 3.72 -6.93
C PHE A 118 -5.44 3.39 -8.26
N ASP A 119 -4.19 2.95 -8.24
CA ASP A 119 -3.44 2.52 -9.42
C ASP A 119 -4.14 1.34 -10.12
N LYS A 120 -4.57 0.34 -9.35
CA LYS A 120 -5.31 -0.81 -9.85
C LYS A 120 -6.61 -0.40 -10.54
N TYR A 121 -7.43 0.43 -9.88
CA TYR A 121 -8.73 0.85 -10.45
C TYR A 121 -8.53 1.75 -11.67
N LEU A 122 -7.57 2.67 -11.64
CA LEU A 122 -7.22 3.50 -12.78
C LEU A 122 -6.74 2.64 -13.95
N SER A 123 -5.87 1.67 -13.68
CA SER A 123 -5.36 0.74 -14.68
C SER A 123 -6.47 -0.08 -15.32
N LEU A 124 -7.37 -0.67 -14.51
CA LEU A 124 -8.52 -1.43 -15.00
C LEU A 124 -9.49 -0.59 -15.82
N ALA A 125 -9.71 0.66 -15.43
CA ALA A 125 -10.65 1.56 -16.13
C ALA A 125 -10.08 2.15 -17.42
N SER A 126 -8.79 2.44 -17.47
CA SER A 126 -8.19 3.25 -18.55
C SER A 126 -7.17 2.49 -19.39
N VAL A 127 -6.33 1.67 -18.79
CA VAL A 127 -5.22 0.98 -19.48
C VAL A 127 -5.65 -0.38 -20.00
N MET A 128 -6.21 -1.24 -19.16
CA MET A 128 -6.53 -2.62 -19.50
C MET A 128 -7.53 -2.75 -20.67
N PRO A 129 -8.52 -1.85 -20.87
CA PRO A 129 -9.37 -1.87 -22.07
C PRO A 129 -8.60 -1.66 -23.37
N THR A 130 -7.51 -0.89 -23.35
CA THR A 130 -6.64 -0.68 -24.54
C THR A 130 -5.85 -1.92 -24.91
N LEU A 131 -5.70 -2.86 -23.96
CA LEU A 131 -5.02 -4.15 -24.09
C LEU A 131 -6.00 -5.30 -24.34
N GLY A 132 -7.33 -5.03 -24.36
CA GLY A 132 -8.37 -6.00 -24.70
C GLY A 132 -9.29 -6.43 -23.56
N LEU A 133 -9.14 -5.90 -22.34
CA LEU A 133 -10.12 -6.15 -21.27
C LEU A 133 -11.52 -5.68 -21.70
N GLY A 134 -12.53 -6.55 -21.53
CA GLY A 134 -13.90 -6.25 -21.92
C GLY A 134 -14.19 -6.40 -23.41
N SER A 135 -13.20 -6.73 -24.26
CA SER A 135 -13.44 -7.04 -25.68
C SER A 135 -14.07 -8.43 -25.87
N ALA A 136 -14.54 -8.70 -27.07
CA ALA A 136 -15.14 -10.00 -27.41
C ALA A 136 -14.12 -10.97 -28.01
N LEU A 137 -14.36 -12.25 -27.79
CA LEU A 137 -13.78 -13.34 -28.60
C LEU A 137 -14.57 -13.48 -29.90
N VAL A 138 -13.96 -14.10 -30.92
CA VAL A 138 -14.62 -14.44 -32.18
C VAL A 138 -15.90 -15.27 -31.97
N SER A 139 -15.96 -16.04 -30.89
CA SER A 139 -17.14 -16.83 -30.49
C SER A 139 -18.28 -15.98 -29.90
N GLY A 140 -18.13 -14.68 -29.74
CA GLY A 140 -19.07 -13.79 -29.07
C GLY A 140 -18.99 -13.79 -27.54
N ARG A 141 -18.17 -14.65 -26.91
CA ARG A 141 -17.91 -14.64 -25.47
C ARG A 141 -17.00 -13.47 -25.09
N GLN A 142 -17.07 -13.06 -23.85
CA GLN A 142 -16.16 -12.05 -23.32
C GLN A 142 -14.73 -12.57 -23.20
N MET A 143 -13.77 -11.66 -23.37
CA MET A 143 -12.34 -11.90 -23.15
C MET A 143 -12.10 -12.33 -21.68
N PRO A 144 -11.31 -13.41 -21.42
CA PRO A 144 -10.92 -13.77 -20.08
C PRO A 144 -10.19 -12.61 -19.35
N SER A 145 -10.57 -12.33 -18.13
CA SER A 145 -10.11 -11.13 -17.40
C SER A 145 -8.93 -11.38 -16.46
N ALA A 146 -8.61 -12.64 -16.13
CA ALA A 146 -7.64 -13.00 -15.09
C ALA A 146 -6.26 -12.36 -15.28
N GLN A 147 -5.73 -12.37 -16.51
CA GLN A 147 -4.40 -11.81 -16.79
C GLN A 147 -4.38 -10.29 -16.67
N TYR A 148 -5.47 -9.61 -16.98
CA TYR A 148 -5.59 -8.16 -16.79
C TYR A 148 -5.65 -7.77 -15.32
N PHE A 149 -6.37 -8.53 -14.48
CA PHE A 149 -6.37 -8.33 -13.03
C PHE A 149 -4.99 -8.58 -12.42
N ASN A 150 -4.27 -9.61 -12.88
CA ASN A 150 -2.89 -9.85 -12.46
C ASN A 150 -1.98 -8.68 -12.80
N LEU A 151 -2.08 -8.14 -14.03
CA LEU A 151 -1.26 -6.99 -14.48
C LEU A 151 -1.60 -5.70 -13.74
N ALA A 152 -2.88 -5.49 -13.40
CA ALA A 152 -3.33 -4.28 -12.72
C ALA A 152 -3.09 -4.30 -11.20
N THR A 153 -2.69 -5.44 -10.62
CA THR A 153 -2.60 -5.60 -9.17
C THR A 153 -1.16 -5.84 -8.74
N TRP A 154 -0.63 -4.94 -7.93
CA TRP A 154 0.78 -4.91 -7.50
C TRP A 154 1.33 -6.28 -7.02
N HIS A 155 0.64 -6.92 -6.08
CA HIS A 155 1.12 -8.17 -5.48
C HIS A 155 0.92 -9.42 -6.38
N THR A 156 0.17 -9.31 -7.48
CA THR A 156 -0.05 -10.42 -8.43
C THR A 156 0.55 -10.16 -9.80
N ILE A 157 1.13 -8.99 -10.06
CA ILE A 157 1.69 -8.63 -11.37
C ILE A 157 2.70 -9.66 -11.88
N ASN A 158 3.49 -10.25 -10.98
CA ASN A 158 4.47 -11.29 -11.33
C ASN A 158 3.81 -12.56 -11.92
N PHE A 159 2.55 -12.83 -11.65
CA PHE A 159 1.85 -13.99 -12.21
C PHE A 159 1.62 -13.85 -13.71
N ALA A 160 1.47 -12.63 -14.22
CA ALA A 160 1.32 -12.35 -15.65
C ALA A 160 2.61 -12.67 -16.46
N TYR A 161 3.77 -12.71 -15.79
CA TYR A 161 5.08 -13.00 -16.41
C TYR A 161 5.54 -14.45 -16.24
N THR A 162 4.69 -15.32 -15.72
CA THR A 162 5.02 -16.74 -15.55
C THR A 162 4.99 -17.49 -16.89
N ARG A 163 5.75 -18.60 -16.94
CA ARG A 163 5.70 -19.51 -18.10
C ARG A 163 4.29 -20.06 -18.38
N LYS A 164 3.44 -20.14 -17.37
CA LYS A 164 2.05 -20.59 -17.49
C LYS A 164 1.15 -19.53 -18.11
N ALA A 165 1.33 -18.25 -17.76
CA ALA A 165 0.52 -17.16 -18.28
C ALA A 165 0.71 -16.94 -19.79
N TRP A 166 1.90 -17.17 -20.30
CA TRP A 166 2.22 -16.90 -21.71
C TRP A 166 1.34 -17.70 -22.70
N PRO A 167 1.21 -19.04 -22.61
CA PRO A 167 0.28 -19.79 -23.47
C PRO A 167 -1.18 -19.32 -23.37
N GLU A 168 -1.62 -18.90 -22.19
CA GLU A 168 -2.98 -18.38 -21.99
C GLU A 168 -3.17 -17.08 -22.77
N ILE A 169 -2.22 -16.15 -22.69
CA ILE A 169 -2.25 -14.87 -23.45
C ILE A 169 -2.20 -15.15 -24.96
N GLN A 170 -1.40 -16.11 -25.41
CA GLN A 170 -1.37 -16.50 -26.82
C GLN A 170 -2.71 -17.11 -27.28
N ASP A 171 -3.38 -17.87 -26.43
CA ASP A 171 -4.70 -18.42 -26.74
C ASP A 171 -5.76 -17.32 -26.80
N MET A 172 -5.73 -16.39 -25.87
CA MET A 172 -6.58 -15.18 -25.90
C MET A 172 -6.39 -14.41 -27.21
N HIS A 173 -5.15 -14.20 -27.66
CA HIS A 173 -4.86 -13.54 -28.93
C HIS A 173 -5.42 -14.31 -30.14
N ARG A 174 -5.28 -15.64 -30.17
CA ARG A 174 -5.83 -16.45 -31.27
C ARG A 174 -7.33 -16.30 -31.39
N GLN A 175 -8.04 -16.22 -30.26
CA GLN A 175 -9.49 -16.18 -30.17
C GLN A 175 -10.06 -14.75 -30.18
N ALA A 176 -9.23 -13.71 -30.11
CA ALA A 176 -9.66 -12.33 -30.01
C ALA A 176 -10.33 -11.85 -31.32
N ALA A 177 -11.43 -11.12 -31.19
CA ALA A 177 -12.03 -10.37 -32.29
C ALA A 177 -11.20 -9.11 -32.64
N GLU A 178 -10.62 -8.45 -31.63
CA GLU A 178 -9.76 -7.28 -31.75
C GLU A 178 -8.29 -7.65 -31.50
N LYS A 179 -7.63 -8.22 -32.50
CA LYS A 179 -6.26 -8.76 -32.38
C LYS A 179 -5.21 -7.71 -32.05
N ASP A 180 -5.35 -6.50 -32.55
CA ASP A 180 -4.43 -5.39 -32.31
C ASP A 180 -4.28 -5.05 -30.80
N LYS A 181 -5.36 -5.15 -30.04
CA LYS A 181 -5.33 -4.95 -28.60
C LYS A 181 -4.54 -6.05 -27.90
N LEU A 182 -4.72 -7.30 -28.30
CA LEU A 182 -4.00 -8.46 -27.74
C LEU A 182 -2.53 -8.48 -28.17
N GLU A 183 -2.19 -7.94 -29.35
CA GLU A 183 -0.80 -7.74 -29.76
C GLU A 183 -0.09 -6.76 -28.84
N ARG A 184 -0.75 -5.66 -28.43
CA ARG A 184 -0.22 -4.72 -27.44
C ARG A 184 0.02 -5.43 -26.12
N LEU A 185 -0.93 -6.22 -25.63
CA LEU A 185 -0.79 -7.02 -24.41
C LEU A 185 0.42 -7.97 -24.50
N MET A 186 0.54 -8.72 -25.62
CA MET A 186 1.66 -9.63 -25.83
C MET A 186 3.01 -8.91 -25.86
N ASN A 187 3.06 -7.75 -26.51
CA ASN A 187 4.29 -6.94 -26.58
C ASN A 187 4.66 -6.40 -25.18
N LEU A 188 3.69 -5.96 -24.38
CA LEU A 188 3.90 -5.50 -23.00
C LEU A 188 4.51 -6.62 -22.14
N VAL A 189 3.93 -7.82 -22.18
CA VAL A 189 4.39 -8.95 -21.36
C VAL A 189 5.76 -9.49 -21.83
N ARG A 190 6.10 -9.36 -23.11
CA ARG A 190 7.41 -9.78 -23.64
C ARG A 190 8.55 -8.83 -23.29
N GLN A 191 8.27 -7.56 -23.09
CA GLN A 191 9.31 -6.56 -22.84
C GLN A 191 9.72 -6.56 -21.37
N PRO A 192 11.04 -6.60 -21.04
CA PRO A 192 11.51 -6.47 -19.66
C PRO A 192 11.06 -5.18 -18.99
N SER A 193 10.83 -4.12 -19.77
CA SER A 193 10.32 -2.82 -19.30
C SER A 193 8.85 -2.86 -18.86
N GLY A 194 8.08 -3.89 -19.27
CA GLY A 194 6.72 -4.09 -18.79
C GLY A 194 6.62 -4.42 -17.30
N GLN A 195 7.74 -4.86 -16.68
CA GLN A 195 7.83 -5.11 -15.23
C GLN A 195 7.85 -3.84 -14.37
N TRP A 196 7.92 -2.65 -15.00
CA TRP A 196 8.00 -1.35 -14.30
C TRP A 196 6.68 -0.58 -14.31
N LEU A 197 5.57 -1.19 -14.75
CA LEU A 197 4.25 -0.57 -14.82
C LEU A 197 3.37 -0.91 -13.60
N GLY A 198 3.97 -1.42 -12.54
CA GLY A 198 3.34 -1.66 -11.25
C GLY A 198 3.94 -0.81 -10.14
#